data_fbef3bb18ec7deb662dbbed08e22cadf
#
_entry.id   fbef3bb18ec7deb662dbbed08e22cadf
#
_cell.length_a   1.000
_cell.length_b   1.000
_cell.length_c   1.000
_cell.angle_alpha   90.00
_cell.angle_beta   90.00
_cell.angle_gamma   90.00
#
_symmetry.space_group_name_H-M   'P 1'
#
loop_
_entity.id
_entity.type
_entity.pdbx_description
1 polymer ?
#
loop_
_entity_poly.entity_id
_entity_poly.type
_entity_poly.pdbx_seq_one_letter_code
_entity_poly.pdbx_strand_id
1 'polypeptide(L)'
;ILVVDKLVKLWNTSVENYYDYQEGTLVFLAPGQVIGVEDDGKVYQPQGMALVFHPDLLRGTTLGRTIKDYTFFSYQVNEALHLSEQERHIIIDCFRNIEEELHHTIDKHSQRLIVSNIELFLNYCVRFYDRQFITRENVNKDILTRFENLLNDYFYSEKPESSGLPTVKYCADQMHLSANYFGDLIKKETGKTASEHIQTKLIDIAKEKVFDTGKTISEIAYELGFQYPQHFSRLFKKVVGVTPNEYRMLN
;
A
#
# COMPACT_ATOMS: atom_id res chain seq x y z
N ILE A 1 10.16 -1.29 14.24
CA ILE A 1 9.59 -2.63 13.95
C ILE A 1 9.28 -3.28 15.28
N LEU A 2 8.07 -3.69 15.49
CA LEU A 2 7.59 -4.31 16.72
C LEU A 2 7.03 -5.69 16.37
N VAL A 3 7.53 -6.74 17.00
CA VAL A 3 6.92 -8.07 16.99
C VAL A 3 6.11 -8.21 18.27
N VAL A 4 4.82 -8.41 18.14
CA VAL A 4 3.92 -8.56 19.29
C VAL A 4 3.63 -10.03 19.54
N ASP A 5 3.97 -10.51 20.71
CA ASP A 5 3.77 -11.91 21.13
C ASP A 5 2.48 -12.13 21.95
N LYS A 6 1.95 -11.09 22.55
CA LYS A 6 0.64 -11.10 23.25
C LYS A 6 -0.01 -9.73 23.21
N LEU A 7 -1.35 -9.77 23.14
CA LEU A 7 -2.30 -8.65 23.13
C LEU A 7 -1.73 -7.28 23.52
N VAL A 8 -1.54 -6.42 22.52
CA VAL A 8 -1.31 -5.00 22.71
C VAL A 8 -2.31 -4.27 21.82
N LYS A 9 -3.13 -3.41 22.41
CA LYS A 9 -3.93 -2.46 21.65
C LYS A 9 -3.04 -1.27 21.28
N LEU A 10 -2.73 -1.12 20.01
CA LEU A 10 -2.03 0.05 19.50
C LEU A 10 -3.03 0.97 18.80
N TRP A 11 -2.94 2.24 19.09
CA TRP A 11 -3.74 3.29 18.45
C TRP A 11 -2.84 4.17 17.60
N ASN A 12 -3.31 4.52 16.39
CA ASN A 12 -2.65 5.48 15.54
C ASN A 12 -3.37 6.83 15.63
N THR A 13 -2.68 7.88 16.03
CA THR A 13 -3.22 9.23 16.18
C THR A 13 -3.76 9.83 14.87
N SER A 14 -3.42 9.24 13.73
CA SER A 14 -3.85 9.72 12.40
C SER A 14 -5.17 9.11 11.92
N VAL A 15 -5.64 8.01 12.55
CA VAL A 15 -6.87 7.28 12.17
C VAL A 15 -7.44 6.66 13.42
N GLU A 16 -8.72 6.88 13.72
CA GLU A 16 -9.43 6.30 14.87
C GLU A 16 -9.67 4.79 14.72
N ASN A 17 -8.62 4.03 14.41
CA ASN A 17 -8.72 2.58 14.25
C ASN A 17 -7.98 1.87 15.39
N TYR A 18 -8.74 1.09 16.14
CA TYR A 18 -8.23 0.17 17.15
C TYR A 18 -7.97 -1.20 16.51
N TYR A 19 -6.82 -1.78 16.77
CA TYR A 19 -6.52 -3.13 16.34
C TYR A 19 -6.04 -3.97 17.53
N ASP A 20 -6.68 -5.12 17.70
CA ASP A 20 -6.36 -6.10 18.74
C ASP A 20 -5.37 -7.11 18.13
N TYR A 21 -4.07 -6.94 18.46
CA TYR A 21 -3.02 -7.79 17.92
C TYR A 21 -3.04 -9.17 18.57
N GLN A 22 -3.16 -10.17 17.72
CA GLN A 22 -3.02 -11.57 18.12
C GLN A 22 -1.54 -11.97 18.19
N GLU A 23 -1.26 -13.10 18.82
CA GLU A 23 0.08 -13.69 18.87
C GLU A 23 0.67 -13.87 17.47
N GLY A 24 1.94 -13.48 17.31
CA GLY A 24 2.62 -13.54 16.01
C GLY A 24 2.31 -12.38 15.07
N THR A 25 1.89 -11.22 15.58
CA THR A 25 1.68 -10.02 14.74
C THR A 25 2.94 -9.16 14.65
N LEU A 26 3.27 -8.73 13.44
CA LEU A 26 4.40 -7.86 13.15
C LEU A 26 3.92 -6.49 12.65
N VAL A 27 4.39 -5.42 13.29
CA VAL A 27 4.05 -4.03 12.96
C VAL A 27 5.30 -3.27 12.55
N PHE A 28 5.20 -2.50 11.47
CA PHE A 28 6.28 -1.67 10.96
C PHE A 28 5.98 -0.20 11.26
N LEU A 29 7.02 0.53 11.64
CA LEU A 29 6.94 1.95 11.95
C LEU A 29 8.05 2.67 11.20
N ALA A 30 7.67 3.65 10.40
CA ALA A 30 8.62 4.53 9.72
C ALA A 30 9.11 5.65 10.67
N PRO A 31 10.25 6.29 10.37
CA PRO A 31 10.68 7.48 11.10
C PRO A 31 9.60 8.57 11.11
N GLY A 32 9.35 9.17 12.28
CA GLY A 32 8.37 10.24 12.45
C GLY A 32 6.92 9.78 12.64
N GLN A 33 6.63 8.49 12.59
CA GLN A 33 5.32 7.97 12.98
C GLN A 33 5.17 7.97 14.50
N VAL A 34 4.02 8.46 14.97
CA VAL A 34 3.63 8.44 16.38
C VAL A 34 2.56 7.38 16.56
N ILE A 35 2.82 6.44 17.44
CA ILE A 35 1.82 5.46 17.90
C ILE A 35 1.47 5.74 19.34
N GLY A 36 0.19 5.62 19.67
CA GLY A 36 -0.29 5.62 21.05
C GLY A 36 -0.61 4.20 21.51
N VAL A 37 -0.38 3.93 22.78
CA VAL A 37 -0.92 2.75 23.46
C VAL A 37 -2.09 3.24 24.30
N GLU A 38 -3.25 2.67 24.10
CA GLU A 38 -4.41 3.04 24.92
C GLU A 38 -4.29 2.38 26.30
N ASP A 39 -4.35 3.21 27.32
CA ASP A 39 -4.45 2.75 28.70
C ASP A 39 -5.95 2.71 29.08
N ASP A 40 -6.53 1.51 29.05
CA ASP A 40 -7.91 1.27 29.48
C ASP A 40 -8.01 0.99 31.01
N GLY A 41 -6.95 1.33 31.74
CA GLY A 41 -6.85 1.12 33.19
C GLY A 41 -6.54 -0.34 33.58
N LYS A 42 -6.29 -1.22 32.62
CA LYS A 42 -5.84 -2.59 32.88
C LYS A 42 -4.32 -2.67 32.74
N VAL A 43 -3.69 -3.44 33.61
CA VAL A 43 -2.25 -3.70 33.51
C VAL A 43 -2.01 -4.69 32.38
N TYR A 44 -1.60 -4.18 31.22
CA TYR A 44 -1.12 -5.02 30.11
C TYR A 44 0.38 -5.23 30.29
N GLN A 45 0.82 -6.48 30.25
CA GLN A 45 2.23 -6.83 30.10
C GLN A 45 2.46 -7.29 28.66
N PRO A 46 2.78 -6.36 27.74
CA PRO A 46 3.10 -6.75 26.35
C PRO A 46 4.31 -7.66 26.36
N GLN A 47 4.21 -8.80 25.69
CA GLN A 47 5.35 -9.68 25.41
C GLN A 47 5.66 -9.58 23.94
N GLY A 48 6.94 -9.39 23.61
CA GLY A 48 7.36 -9.26 22.23
C GLY A 48 8.79 -8.74 22.12
N MET A 49 9.25 -8.64 20.89
CA MET A 49 10.57 -8.11 20.56
C MET A 49 10.42 -6.86 19.71
N ALA A 50 11.31 -5.88 19.89
CA ALA A 50 11.36 -4.69 19.07
C ALA A 50 12.74 -4.55 18.43
N LEU A 51 12.79 -4.42 17.11
CA LEU A 51 14.00 -4.01 16.39
C LEU A 51 13.92 -2.53 16.07
N VAL A 52 14.78 -1.74 16.70
CA VAL A 52 14.88 -0.30 16.48
C VAL A 52 16.29 0.03 16.03
N PHE A 53 16.42 0.77 14.94
CA PHE A 53 17.74 1.20 14.46
C PHE A 53 17.68 2.61 13.89
N HIS A 54 18.79 3.34 14.02
CA HIS A 54 18.92 4.67 13.44
C HIS A 54 19.17 4.55 11.93
N PRO A 55 18.63 5.45 11.08
CA PRO A 55 18.85 5.41 9.63
C PRO A 55 20.34 5.47 9.22
N ASP A 56 21.19 6.07 10.04
CA ASP A 56 22.63 6.12 9.77
C ASP A 56 23.29 4.73 9.71
N LEU A 57 22.72 3.73 10.38
CA LEU A 57 23.20 2.34 10.28
C LEU A 57 23.21 1.85 8.83
N LEU A 58 22.24 2.31 8.04
CA LEU A 58 22.07 1.92 6.65
C LEU A 58 22.87 2.76 5.65
N ARG A 59 23.52 3.86 6.13
CA ARG A 59 24.26 4.78 5.25
C ARG A 59 25.39 4.06 4.52
N GLY A 60 25.44 4.22 3.19
CA GLY A 60 26.44 3.59 2.33
C GLY A 60 26.19 2.11 1.99
N THR A 61 25.12 1.51 2.53
CA THR A 61 24.76 0.10 2.25
C THR A 61 23.77 -0.02 1.08
N THR A 62 23.63 -1.22 0.55
CA THR A 62 22.59 -1.53 -0.47
C THR A 62 21.20 -1.33 0.11
N LEU A 63 20.95 -1.83 1.32
CA LEU A 63 19.67 -1.69 2.00
C LEU A 63 19.30 -0.20 2.20
N GLY A 64 20.25 0.66 2.52
CA GLY A 64 19.99 2.10 2.65
C GLY A 64 19.46 2.76 1.37
N ARG A 65 19.78 2.20 0.19
CA ARG A 65 19.24 2.67 -1.11
C ARG A 65 17.87 2.09 -1.42
N THR A 66 17.60 0.86 -0.98
CA THR A 66 16.38 0.10 -1.32
C THR A 66 15.35 0.05 -0.20
N ILE A 67 15.64 0.60 0.98
CA ILE A 67 14.71 0.55 2.14
C ILE A 67 13.33 1.14 1.83
N LYS A 68 13.26 2.14 0.94
CA LYS A 68 12.02 2.76 0.47
C LYS A 68 11.14 1.82 -0.37
N ASP A 69 11.68 0.74 -0.90
CA ASP A 69 10.97 -0.23 -1.73
C ASP A 69 10.16 -1.21 -0.86
N TYR A 70 10.40 -1.25 0.45
CA TYR A 70 9.59 -1.98 1.43
C TYR A 70 8.36 -1.15 1.81
N THR A 71 7.29 -1.26 1.03
CA THR A 71 6.07 -0.44 1.09
C THR A 71 5.34 -0.55 2.42
N PHE A 72 5.47 -1.68 3.13
CA PHE A 72 4.79 -1.98 4.39
C PHE A 72 5.22 -1.07 5.57
N PHE A 73 6.32 -0.32 5.46
CA PHE A 73 6.61 0.76 6.42
C PHE A 73 5.59 1.91 6.39
N SER A 74 4.77 1.98 5.34
CA SER A 74 3.73 3.00 5.17
C SER A 74 2.33 2.43 5.37
N TYR A 75 2.19 1.18 5.79
CA TYR A 75 0.91 0.55 6.08
C TYR A 75 0.33 1.06 7.39
N GLN A 76 -0.98 0.96 7.53
CA GLN A 76 -1.65 1.28 8.79
C GLN A 76 -1.52 0.12 9.79
N VAL A 77 -1.78 0.42 11.06
CA VAL A 77 -1.66 -0.59 12.13
C VAL A 77 -2.59 -1.80 11.96
N ASN A 78 -3.76 -1.60 11.36
CA ASN A 78 -4.72 -2.66 11.03
C ASN A 78 -4.31 -3.51 9.80
N GLU A 79 -3.27 -3.10 9.07
CA GLU A 79 -2.68 -3.80 7.94
C GLU A 79 -1.43 -4.60 8.34
N ALA A 80 -1.31 -4.91 9.62
CA ALA A 80 -0.19 -5.64 10.18
C ALA A 80 0.00 -7.04 9.57
N LEU A 81 1.23 -7.52 9.60
CA LEU A 81 1.57 -8.86 9.12
C LEU A 81 1.29 -9.89 10.21
N HIS A 82 0.46 -10.88 9.88
CA HIS A 82 0.20 -12.04 10.74
C HIS A 82 1.08 -13.20 10.33
N LEU A 83 1.89 -13.68 11.28
CA LEU A 83 2.86 -14.74 11.08
C LEU A 83 2.26 -16.09 11.47
N SER A 84 2.54 -17.12 10.69
CA SER A 84 2.42 -18.51 11.16
C SER A 84 3.50 -18.81 12.19
N GLU A 85 3.36 -19.90 12.93
CA GLU A 85 4.35 -20.33 13.92
C GLU A 85 5.76 -20.54 13.30
N GLN A 86 5.83 -21.12 12.10
CA GLN A 86 7.09 -21.29 11.37
C GLN A 86 7.71 -19.93 10.95
N GLU A 87 6.89 -19.03 10.44
CA GLU A 87 7.35 -17.70 10.04
C GLU A 87 7.84 -16.90 11.24
N ARG A 88 7.16 -17.01 12.38
CA ARG A 88 7.56 -16.40 13.64
C ARG A 88 8.96 -16.86 14.08
N HIS A 89 9.25 -18.17 14.02
CA HIS A 89 10.59 -18.67 14.33
C HIS A 89 11.66 -18.05 13.43
N ILE A 90 11.42 -17.97 12.13
CA ILE A 90 12.36 -17.35 11.18
C ILE A 90 12.66 -15.88 11.55
N ILE A 91 11.62 -15.12 11.92
CA ILE A 91 11.78 -13.72 12.33
C ILE A 91 12.58 -13.61 13.63
N ILE A 92 12.26 -14.45 14.61
CA ILE A 92 12.98 -14.47 15.90
C ILE A 92 14.46 -14.81 15.68
N ASP A 93 14.78 -15.75 14.81
CA ASP A 93 16.17 -16.11 14.51
C ASP A 93 16.94 -14.94 13.87
N CYS A 94 16.31 -14.18 12.98
CA CYS A 94 16.93 -12.95 12.45
C CYS A 94 17.26 -11.95 13.57
N PHE A 95 16.34 -11.79 14.53
CA PHE A 95 16.54 -10.85 15.64
C PHE A 95 17.64 -11.35 16.60
N ARG A 96 17.68 -12.66 16.89
CA ARG A 96 18.74 -13.25 17.71
C ARG A 96 20.11 -13.06 17.08
N ASN A 97 20.25 -13.29 15.79
CA ASN A 97 21.51 -13.07 15.08
C ASN A 97 22.00 -11.60 15.20
N ILE A 98 21.07 -10.65 15.18
CA ILE A 98 21.40 -9.23 15.40
C ILE A 98 21.82 -9.00 16.85
N GLU A 99 21.08 -9.57 17.81
CA GLU A 99 21.36 -9.46 19.24
C GLU A 99 22.71 -10.07 19.59
N GLU A 100 23.02 -11.25 19.07
CA GLU A 100 24.32 -11.91 19.26
C GLU A 100 25.46 -11.05 18.74
N GLU A 101 25.32 -10.45 17.54
CA GLU A 101 26.35 -9.56 16.97
C GLU A 101 26.56 -8.31 17.84
N LEU A 102 25.50 -7.76 18.46
CA LEU A 102 25.59 -6.63 19.37
C LEU A 102 26.27 -6.97 20.71
N HIS A 103 26.23 -8.24 21.13
CA HIS A 103 26.91 -8.71 22.35
C HIS A 103 28.37 -9.07 22.10
N HIS A 104 28.79 -9.28 20.86
CA HIS A 104 30.20 -9.46 20.52
C HIS A 104 30.97 -8.12 20.50
N THR A 105 32.30 -8.23 20.49
CA THR A 105 33.15 -7.05 20.30
C THR A 105 32.90 -6.45 18.91
N ILE A 106 32.38 -5.23 18.88
CA ILE A 106 32.08 -4.53 17.62
C ILE A 106 33.38 -4.34 16.81
N ASP A 107 33.37 -4.80 15.58
CA ASP A 107 34.49 -4.70 14.65
C ASP A 107 34.06 -4.15 13.28
N LYS A 108 34.98 -4.13 12.31
CA LYS A 108 34.75 -3.63 10.95
C LYS A 108 33.69 -4.43 10.15
N HIS A 109 33.29 -5.60 10.60
CA HIS A 109 32.32 -6.48 9.95
C HIS A 109 30.93 -6.37 10.56
N SER A 110 30.81 -5.92 11.82
CA SER A 110 29.57 -5.91 12.60
C SER A 110 28.44 -5.13 11.90
N GLN A 111 28.72 -3.94 11.37
CA GLN A 111 27.71 -3.19 10.62
C GLN A 111 27.16 -4.00 9.45
N ARG A 112 28.04 -4.67 8.69
CA ARG A 112 27.62 -5.46 7.54
C ARG A 112 26.77 -6.65 7.94
N LEU A 113 27.14 -7.35 9.01
CA LEU A 113 26.41 -8.52 9.53
C LEU A 113 25.03 -8.12 10.02
N ILE A 114 24.94 -7.05 10.81
CA ILE A 114 23.65 -6.51 11.30
C ILE A 114 22.76 -6.11 10.13
N VAL A 115 23.27 -5.30 9.18
CA VAL A 115 22.49 -4.84 8.03
C VAL A 115 22.03 -6.02 7.15
N SER A 116 22.86 -7.05 6.96
CA SER A 116 22.49 -8.25 6.20
C SER A 116 21.35 -9.02 6.88
N ASN A 117 21.35 -9.13 8.20
CA ASN A 117 20.26 -9.77 8.95
C ASN A 117 18.97 -8.92 8.88
N ILE A 118 19.07 -7.58 8.93
CA ILE A 118 17.92 -6.69 8.73
C ILE A 118 17.36 -6.87 7.31
N GLU A 119 18.19 -6.90 6.28
CA GLU A 119 17.76 -7.09 4.89
C GLU A 119 17.10 -8.46 4.69
N LEU A 120 17.68 -9.52 5.26
CA LEU A 120 17.10 -10.86 5.24
C LEU A 120 15.72 -10.89 5.90
N PHE A 121 15.61 -10.30 7.09
CA PHE A 121 14.35 -10.14 7.80
C PHE A 121 13.30 -9.42 6.96
N LEU A 122 13.63 -8.28 6.35
CA LEU A 122 12.69 -7.51 5.52
C LEU A 122 12.26 -8.30 4.28
N ASN A 123 13.17 -9.06 3.65
CA ASN A 123 12.84 -9.92 2.52
C ASN A 123 11.88 -11.07 2.90
N TYR A 124 12.03 -11.65 4.10
CA TYR A 124 11.03 -12.59 4.62
C TYR A 124 9.68 -11.92 4.81
N CYS A 125 9.64 -10.69 5.31
CA CYS A 125 8.38 -9.96 5.48
C CYS A 125 7.66 -9.71 4.15
N VAL A 126 8.38 -9.36 3.08
CA VAL A 126 7.81 -9.29 1.72
C VAL A 126 7.12 -10.61 1.35
N ARG A 127 7.83 -11.72 1.51
CA ARG A 127 7.29 -13.06 1.21
C ARG A 127 6.05 -13.40 2.04
N PHE A 128 6.04 -13.01 3.32
CA PHE A 128 4.94 -13.31 4.22
C PHE A 128 3.72 -12.43 3.96
N TYR A 129 3.90 -11.16 3.57
CA TYR A 129 2.82 -10.34 3.05
C TYR A 129 2.24 -10.92 1.76
N ASP A 130 3.08 -11.40 0.85
CA ASP A 130 2.63 -12.09 -0.37
C ASP A 130 1.74 -13.28 -0.05
N ARG A 131 2.14 -14.12 0.93
CA ARG A 131 1.32 -15.23 1.43
C ARG A 131 0.02 -14.71 2.06
N GLN A 132 0.08 -13.64 2.88
CA GLN A 132 -1.09 -13.08 3.55
C GLN A 132 -2.12 -12.55 2.54
N PHE A 133 -1.69 -11.89 1.46
CA PHE A 133 -2.59 -11.49 0.38
C PHE A 133 -3.27 -12.70 -0.27
N ILE A 134 -2.54 -13.78 -0.54
CA ILE A 134 -3.13 -15.00 -1.12
C ILE A 134 -4.16 -15.64 -0.16
N THR A 135 -3.83 -15.75 1.12
CA THR A 135 -4.71 -16.42 2.10
C THR A 135 -5.97 -15.61 2.45
N ARG A 136 -5.99 -14.31 2.14
CA ARG A 136 -7.16 -13.43 2.31
C ARG A 136 -7.97 -13.24 1.02
N GLU A 137 -7.90 -14.15 0.08
CA GLU A 137 -8.52 -14.08 -1.25
C GLU A 137 -9.98 -13.61 -1.25
N ASN A 138 -10.82 -14.12 -0.34
CA ASN A 138 -12.22 -13.70 -0.28
C ASN A 138 -12.40 -12.23 0.13
N VAL A 139 -11.61 -11.76 1.10
CA VAL A 139 -11.63 -10.34 1.55
C VAL A 139 -11.08 -9.45 0.44
N ASN A 140 -10.03 -9.87 -0.23
CA ASN A 140 -9.42 -9.13 -1.32
C ASN A 140 -10.36 -9.01 -2.53
N LYS A 141 -11.09 -10.07 -2.88
CA LYS A 141 -12.12 -10.04 -3.93
C LYS A 141 -13.27 -9.07 -3.59
N ASP A 142 -13.69 -9.01 -2.32
CA ASP A 142 -14.66 -8.01 -1.87
C ASP A 142 -14.13 -6.59 -2.06
N ILE A 143 -12.88 -6.33 -1.67
CA ILE A 143 -12.22 -5.02 -1.87
C ILE A 143 -12.15 -4.68 -3.36
N LEU A 144 -11.77 -5.62 -4.22
CA LEU A 144 -11.73 -5.41 -5.67
C LEU A 144 -13.11 -5.07 -6.23
N THR A 145 -14.14 -5.82 -5.85
CA THR A 145 -15.53 -5.57 -6.27
C THR A 145 -15.99 -4.17 -5.82
N ARG A 146 -15.72 -3.81 -4.57
CA ARG A 146 -16.03 -2.47 -4.04
C ARG A 146 -15.27 -1.36 -4.77
N PHE A 147 -14.01 -1.59 -5.13
CA PHE A 147 -13.22 -0.66 -5.92
C PHE A 147 -13.79 -0.45 -7.33
N GLU A 148 -14.18 -1.52 -8.02
CA GLU A 148 -14.82 -1.44 -9.33
C GLU A 148 -16.15 -0.68 -9.26
N ASN A 149 -16.98 -0.95 -8.26
CA ASN A 149 -18.22 -0.23 -8.01
C ASN A 149 -17.96 1.25 -7.71
N LEU A 150 -16.97 1.55 -6.85
CA LEU A 150 -16.57 2.92 -6.55
C LEU A 150 -16.18 3.70 -7.81
N LEU A 151 -15.41 3.09 -8.71
CA LEU A 151 -15.03 3.73 -9.98
C LEU A 151 -16.25 3.95 -10.89
N ASN A 152 -17.18 2.99 -10.94
CA ASN A 152 -18.45 3.16 -11.65
C ASN A 152 -19.23 4.36 -11.11
N ASP A 153 -19.49 4.37 -9.80
CA ASP A 153 -20.26 5.43 -9.13
C ASP A 153 -19.58 6.79 -9.28
N TYR A 154 -18.25 6.82 -9.23
CA TYR A 154 -17.48 8.06 -9.38
C TYR A 154 -17.69 8.65 -10.79
N PHE A 155 -17.43 7.86 -11.83
CA PHE A 155 -17.43 8.35 -13.20
C PHE A 155 -18.82 8.57 -13.79
N TYR A 156 -19.87 7.96 -13.23
CA TYR A 156 -21.28 8.21 -13.63
C TYR A 156 -21.97 9.30 -12.77
N SER A 157 -21.24 9.92 -11.83
CA SER A 157 -21.70 11.08 -11.05
C SER A 157 -21.12 12.40 -11.59
N GLU A 158 -21.43 13.50 -10.92
CA GLU A 158 -20.83 14.83 -11.20
C GLU A 158 -19.42 15.02 -10.56
N LYS A 159 -18.92 14.01 -9.86
CA LYS A 159 -17.62 14.08 -9.17
C LYS A 159 -16.43 14.34 -10.08
N PRO A 160 -16.32 13.71 -11.28
CA PRO A 160 -15.21 14.01 -12.18
C PRO A 160 -15.13 15.49 -12.54
N GLU A 161 -16.26 16.10 -12.87
CA GLU A 161 -16.33 17.51 -13.27
C GLU A 161 -15.95 18.45 -12.12
N SER A 162 -16.42 18.17 -10.90
CA SER A 162 -16.19 19.02 -9.72
C SER A 162 -14.84 18.77 -9.03
N SER A 163 -14.37 17.54 -9.00
CA SER A 163 -13.22 17.09 -8.19
C SER A 163 -12.05 16.53 -9.01
N GLY A 164 -12.21 16.40 -10.33
CA GLY A 164 -11.19 15.85 -11.21
C GLY A 164 -11.17 14.32 -11.24
N LEU A 165 -10.04 13.76 -11.64
CA LEU A 165 -9.86 12.31 -11.69
C LEU A 165 -9.66 11.71 -10.29
N PRO A 166 -10.22 10.53 -9.99
CA PRO A 166 -10.00 9.87 -8.72
C PRO A 166 -8.53 9.46 -8.57
N THR A 167 -7.96 9.71 -7.39
CA THR A 167 -6.59 9.28 -7.07
C THR A 167 -6.60 7.91 -6.39
N VAL A 168 -5.47 7.20 -6.44
CA VAL A 168 -5.29 5.94 -5.70
C VAL A 168 -5.54 6.15 -4.20
N LYS A 169 -5.08 7.28 -3.65
CA LYS A 169 -5.33 7.65 -2.25
C LYS A 169 -6.82 7.78 -1.97
N TYR A 170 -7.58 8.51 -2.81
CA TYR A 170 -9.03 8.62 -2.66
C TYR A 170 -9.70 7.24 -2.63
N CYS A 171 -9.33 6.35 -3.56
CA CYS A 171 -9.91 5.01 -3.61
C CYS A 171 -9.55 4.18 -2.36
N ALA A 172 -8.31 4.27 -1.89
CA ALA A 172 -7.85 3.60 -0.68
C ALA A 172 -8.60 4.10 0.57
N ASP A 173 -8.75 5.43 0.70
CA ASP A 173 -9.49 6.04 1.82
C ASP A 173 -10.94 5.54 1.87
N GLN A 174 -11.61 5.36 0.72
CA GLN A 174 -12.97 4.79 0.63
C GLN A 174 -13.04 3.31 1.01
N MET A 175 -11.92 2.60 0.94
CA MET A 175 -11.80 1.20 1.37
C MET A 175 -11.27 1.08 2.82
N HIS A 176 -10.99 2.21 3.49
CA HIS A 176 -10.36 2.26 4.83
C HIS A 176 -8.99 1.58 4.85
N LEU A 177 -8.19 1.79 3.79
CA LEU A 177 -6.85 1.23 3.62
C LEU A 177 -5.83 2.34 3.37
N SER A 178 -4.57 2.07 3.70
CA SER A 178 -3.47 2.92 3.24
C SER A 178 -3.30 2.81 1.73
N ALA A 179 -2.84 3.89 1.09
CA ALA A 179 -2.67 3.93 -0.37
C ALA A 179 -1.67 2.86 -0.85
N ASN A 180 -0.64 2.57 -0.06
CA ASN A 180 0.37 1.58 -0.41
C ASN A 180 -0.18 0.15 -0.26
N TYR A 181 -0.83 -0.18 0.85
CA TYR A 181 -1.45 -1.50 1.03
C TYR A 181 -2.51 -1.77 -0.05
N PHE A 182 -3.39 -0.79 -0.30
CA PHE A 182 -4.39 -0.89 -1.36
C PHE A 182 -3.74 -1.10 -2.74
N GLY A 183 -2.69 -0.33 -3.06
CA GLY A 183 -1.96 -0.47 -4.32
C GLY A 183 -1.32 -1.85 -4.49
N ASP A 184 -0.69 -2.37 -3.44
CA ASP A 184 -0.04 -3.68 -3.43
C ASP A 184 -1.09 -4.81 -3.53
N LEU A 185 -2.21 -4.69 -2.81
CA LEU A 185 -3.35 -5.61 -2.88
C LEU A 185 -3.91 -5.69 -4.31
N ILE A 186 -4.28 -4.56 -4.90
CA ILE A 186 -4.86 -4.52 -6.26
C ILE A 186 -3.88 -5.10 -7.28
N LYS A 187 -2.60 -4.73 -7.20
CA LYS A 187 -1.57 -5.26 -8.09
C LYS A 187 -1.38 -6.77 -7.94
N LYS A 188 -1.45 -7.29 -6.72
CA LYS A 188 -1.30 -8.72 -6.44
C LYS A 188 -2.49 -9.52 -6.98
N GLU A 189 -3.72 -9.04 -6.76
CA GLU A 189 -4.94 -9.72 -7.18
C GLU A 189 -5.15 -9.69 -8.71
N THR A 190 -4.73 -8.61 -9.39
CA THR A 190 -5.09 -8.37 -10.79
C THR A 190 -3.92 -8.34 -11.76
N GLY A 191 -2.69 -8.25 -11.24
CA GLY A 191 -1.49 -8.02 -12.03
C GLY A 191 -1.34 -6.59 -12.54
N LYS A 192 -2.33 -5.70 -12.31
CA LYS A 192 -2.33 -4.29 -12.74
C LYS A 192 -2.33 -3.37 -11.53
N THR A 193 -1.69 -2.22 -11.64
CA THR A 193 -1.73 -1.20 -10.60
C THR A 193 -3.13 -0.57 -10.47
N ALA A 194 -3.46 -0.04 -9.29
CA ALA A 194 -4.71 0.69 -9.09
C ALA A 194 -4.85 1.89 -10.05
N SER A 195 -3.74 2.56 -10.37
CA SER A 195 -3.73 3.64 -11.37
C SER A 195 -4.09 3.15 -12.77
N GLU A 196 -3.62 1.97 -13.18
CA GLU A 196 -3.99 1.36 -14.48
C GLU A 196 -5.48 0.98 -14.51
N HIS A 197 -6.04 0.49 -13.40
CA HIS A 197 -7.48 0.24 -13.30
C HIS A 197 -8.30 1.51 -13.46
N ILE A 198 -7.93 2.60 -12.78
CA ILE A 198 -8.58 3.91 -12.91
C ILE A 198 -8.53 4.39 -14.37
N GLN A 199 -7.35 4.30 -15.01
CA GLN A 199 -7.16 4.71 -16.40
C GLN A 199 -7.97 3.85 -17.37
N THR A 200 -8.00 2.53 -17.18
CA THR A 200 -8.78 1.62 -18.02
C THR A 200 -10.27 1.99 -17.95
N LYS A 201 -10.82 2.13 -16.73
CA LYS A 201 -12.23 2.50 -16.54
C LYS A 201 -12.57 3.85 -17.15
N LEU A 202 -11.71 4.86 -16.95
CA LEU A 202 -11.85 6.17 -17.56
C LEU A 202 -11.92 6.10 -19.09
N ILE A 203 -11.03 5.31 -19.72
CA ILE A 203 -11.00 5.19 -21.18
C ILE A 203 -12.22 4.43 -21.70
N ASP A 204 -12.72 3.43 -20.99
CA ASP A 204 -13.93 2.72 -21.41
C ASP A 204 -15.15 3.66 -21.42
N ILE A 205 -15.32 4.46 -20.38
CA ILE A 205 -16.36 5.50 -20.33
C ILE A 205 -16.13 6.60 -21.39
N ALA A 206 -14.87 6.98 -21.60
CA ALA A 206 -14.54 7.94 -22.64
C ALA A 206 -14.89 7.47 -24.05
N LYS A 207 -14.71 6.18 -24.35
CA LYS A 207 -15.14 5.59 -25.64
C LYS A 207 -16.64 5.72 -25.84
N GLU A 208 -17.46 5.51 -24.80
CA GLU A 208 -18.92 5.69 -24.87
C GLU A 208 -19.28 7.16 -25.11
N LYS A 209 -18.71 8.10 -24.30
CA LYS A 209 -19.02 9.52 -24.37
C LYS A 209 -18.54 10.19 -25.67
N VAL A 210 -17.45 9.73 -26.27
CA VAL A 210 -16.90 10.30 -27.50
C VAL A 210 -17.89 10.19 -28.68
N PHE A 211 -18.82 9.24 -28.67
CA PHE A 211 -19.86 9.14 -29.70
C PHE A 211 -20.98 10.16 -29.57
N ASP A 212 -21.09 10.87 -28.45
CA ASP A 212 -22.03 11.98 -28.33
C ASP A 212 -21.58 13.15 -29.23
N THR A 213 -22.21 13.25 -30.39
CA THR A 213 -21.91 14.31 -31.39
C THR A 213 -22.43 15.68 -30.98
N GLY A 214 -23.30 15.76 -29.97
CA GLY A 214 -23.78 17.03 -29.39
C GLY A 214 -22.72 17.75 -28.55
N LYS A 215 -21.60 17.05 -28.22
CA LYS A 215 -20.51 17.61 -27.41
C LYS A 215 -19.19 17.60 -28.15
N THR A 216 -18.40 18.65 -27.89
CA THR A 216 -17.01 18.70 -28.35
C THR A 216 -16.13 17.76 -27.52
N ILE A 217 -15.00 17.34 -28.07
CA ILE A 217 -14.01 16.52 -27.34
C ILE A 217 -13.48 17.27 -26.09
N SER A 218 -13.45 18.59 -26.12
CA SER A 218 -13.04 19.41 -24.97
C SER A 218 -14.08 19.38 -23.86
N GLU A 219 -15.37 19.48 -24.16
CA GLU A 219 -16.45 19.34 -23.19
C GLU A 219 -16.45 17.96 -22.56
N ILE A 220 -16.29 16.89 -23.35
CA ILE A 220 -16.17 15.52 -22.85
C ILE A 220 -14.95 15.37 -21.93
N ALA A 221 -13.82 15.99 -22.26
CA ALA A 221 -12.64 15.98 -21.41
C ALA A 221 -12.89 16.64 -20.05
N TYR A 222 -13.60 17.77 -20.00
CA TYR A 222 -13.96 18.42 -18.75
C TYR A 222 -14.95 17.58 -17.93
N GLU A 223 -15.97 17.01 -18.56
CA GLU A 223 -16.90 16.08 -17.89
C GLU A 223 -16.22 14.83 -17.31
N LEU A 224 -15.13 14.40 -17.94
CA LEU A 224 -14.32 13.29 -17.45
C LEU A 224 -13.31 13.69 -16.36
N GLY A 225 -13.24 14.98 -16.00
CA GLY A 225 -12.42 15.48 -14.92
C GLY A 225 -11.02 15.96 -15.33
N PHE A 226 -10.77 16.17 -16.62
CA PHE A 226 -9.49 16.72 -17.07
C PHE A 226 -9.52 18.26 -17.00
N GLN A 227 -8.53 18.85 -16.35
CA GLN A 227 -8.33 20.30 -16.38
C GLN A 227 -7.92 20.82 -17.76
N TYR A 228 -7.23 19.97 -18.54
CA TYR A 228 -6.72 20.31 -19.86
C TYR A 228 -7.10 19.24 -20.88
N PRO A 229 -7.94 19.54 -21.90
CA PRO A 229 -8.39 18.59 -22.91
C PRO A 229 -7.26 17.86 -23.67
N GLN A 230 -6.10 18.53 -23.83
CA GLN A 230 -4.94 17.91 -24.46
C GLN A 230 -4.37 16.71 -23.67
N HIS A 231 -4.51 16.70 -22.33
CA HIS A 231 -4.09 15.57 -21.51
C HIS A 231 -5.01 14.37 -21.73
N PHE A 232 -6.32 14.61 -21.83
CA PHE A 232 -7.30 13.60 -22.24
C PHE A 232 -6.94 13.00 -23.60
N SER A 233 -6.77 13.84 -24.63
CA SER A 233 -6.48 13.38 -25.97
C SER A 233 -5.19 12.56 -26.07
N ARG A 234 -4.14 12.94 -25.32
CA ARG A 234 -2.90 12.17 -25.21
C ARG A 234 -3.10 10.81 -24.56
N LEU A 235 -3.82 10.78 -23.43
CA LEU A 235 -4.08 9.54 -22.71
C LEU A 235 -4.92 8.59 -23.57
N PHE A 236 -5.98 9.11 -24.16
CA PHE A 236 -6.87 8.34 -25.04
C PHE A 236 -6.08 7.72 -26.21
N LYS A 237 -5.28 8.56 -26.94
CA LYS A 237 -4.43 8.06 -28.03
C LYS A 237 -3.41 7.03 -27.57
N LYS A 238 -2.81 7.22 -26.39
CA LYS A 238 -1.83 6.28 -25.82
C LYS A 238 -2.46 4.91 -25.57
N VAL A 239 -3.72 4.87 -25.11
CA VAL A 239 -4.40 3.62 -24.72
C VAL A 239 -5.15 2.99 -25.87
N VAL A 240 -5.83 3.80 -26.70
CA VAL A 240 -6.70 3.33 -27.81
C VAL A 240 -5.97 3.23 -29.13
N GLY A 241 -4.84 3.94 -29.29
CA GLY A 241 -4.04 3.97 -30.52
C GLY A 241 -4.39 5.13 -31.46
N VAL A 242 -5.60 5.69 -31.38
CA VAL A 242 -6.09 6.79 -32.20
C VAL A 242 -6.58 7.94 -31.33
N THR A 243 -6.68 9.16 -31.87
CA THR A 243 -7.23 10.30 -31.13
C THR A 243 -8.75 10.15 -30.91
N PRO A 244 -9.34 10.85 -29.91
CA PRO A 244 -10.79 10.85 -29.72
C PRO A 244 -11.58 11.25 -30.96
N ASN A 245 -11.11 12.25 -31.73
CA ASN A 245 -11.74 12.65 -32.98
C ASN A 245 -11.68 11.56 -34.06
N GLU A 246 -10.52 10.94 -34.25
CA GLU A 246 -10.37 9.81 -35.19
C GLU A 246 -11.28 8.66 -34.78
N TYR A 247 -11.32 8.34 -33.47
CA TYR A 247 -12.16 7.28 -32.92
C TYR A 247 -13.68 7.54 -33.17
N ARG A 248 -14.12 8.80 -33.02
CA ARG A 248 -15.49 9.23 -33.32
C ARG A 248 -15.86 9.03 -34.80
N MET A 249 -14.86 9.17 -35.72
CA MET A 249 -15.08 9.04 -37.14
C MET A 249 -14.99 7.60 -37.67
N LEU A 250 -14.44 6.68 -36.88
CA LEU A 250 -14.28 5.28 -37.29
C LEU A 250 -15.55 4.43 -37.09
N ASN A 251 -16.54 4.97 -36.42
CA ASN A 251 -17.83 4.33 -36.11
C ASN A 251 -18.97 5.34 -36.39
#